data_e530a422ce93a10cc499a26060797810
#
_entry.id   e530a422ce93a10cc499a26060797810
#
_cell.length_a   1.000
_cell.length_b   1.000
_cell.length_c   1.000
_cell.angle_alpha   90.00
_cell.angle_beta   90.00
_cell.angle_gamma   90.00
#
_symmetry.space_group_name_H-M   'P 1'
#
loop_
_entity.id
_entity.type
_entity.pdbx_description
1 polymer ?
#
loop_
_entity_poly.entity_id
_entity_poly.type
_entity_poly.pdbx_seq_one_letter_code
_entity_poly.pdbx_strand_id
1 'polypeptide(L)'
;MGRMLSVQRIGHGPPILFVHGDIVGPSLTWRKQHELAERWTLIIPSRPGFGASPPLERNDFQVEAPMFAELLGEGAHLVGHSYGAVIALIAAAERPDAVRSLTVSEPGCLRVAEGTPAVDEMIANGKLLFENASSIPSEEFLRLFRGGAGSAFGTPDQLPEELLHGVELLKRERPSWEAEIPLELLAAADFPVLVLSGGHAPAFEAVCDSLAGALSAERAVIPGRGHTVPSTGEPYNERLERFMAVAEWS
;
A
#
# COMPACT_ATOMS: atom_id res chain seq x y z
N MET A 1 -3.97 -8.67 -25.11
CA MET A 1 -4.12 -9.72 -24.09
C MET A 1 -3.53 -9.15 -22.81
N GLY A 2 -4.39 -8.75 -21.85
CA GLY A 2 -3.93 -8.13 -20.60
C GLY A 2 -3.00 -9.08 -19.84
N ARG A 3 -1.91 -8.56 -19.28
CA ARG A 3 -1.03 -9.35 -18.41
C ARG A 3 -1.80 -9.67 -17.14
N MET A 4 -2.18 -10.92 -16.94
CA MET A 4 -2.89 -11.33 -15.73
C MET A 4 -1.92 -11.44 -14.55
N LEU A 5 -2.29 -10.83 -13.43
CA LEU A 5 -1.57 -10.99 -12.17
C LEU A 5 -1.74 -12.41 -11.63
N SER A 6 -0.73 -12.91 -10.94
CA SER A 6 -0.85 -14.11 -10.11
C SER A 6 -1.67 -13.77 -8.87
N VAL A 7 -2.77 -14.47 -8.62
CA VAL A 7 -3.71 -14.17 -7.54
C VAL A 7 -3.92 -15.41 -6.68
N GLN A 8 -3.61 -15.30 -5.40
CA GLN A 8 -4.02 -16.27 -4.40
C GLN A 8 -5.43 -15.92 -3.90
N ARG A 9 -6.30 -16.93 -3.78
CA ARG A 9 -7.63 -16.79 -3.16
C ARG A 9 -7.77 -17.82 -2.05
N ILE A 10 -8.12 -17.37 -0.84
CA ILE A 10 -8.29 -18.21 0.34
C ILE A 10 -9.50 -17.74 1.15
N GLY A 11 -10.12 -18.67 1.87
CA GLY A 11 -11.27 -18.38 2.71
C GLY A 11 -12.61 -18.37 1.97
N HIS A 12 -13.62 -17.85 2.65
CA HIS A 12 -15.00 -17.75 2.17
C HIS A 12 -15.70 -16.55 2.82
N GLY A 13 -16.78 -16.06 2.21
CA GLY A 13 -17.49 -14.84 2.65
C GLY A 13 -17.23 -13.65 1.76
N PRO A 14 -17.53 -12.42 2.23
CA PRO A 14 -17.33 -11.21 1.46
C PRO A 14 -15.88 -11.03 1.03
N PRO A 15 -15.60 -10.51 -0.18
CA PRO A 15 -14.24 -10.42 -0.70
C PRO A 15 -13.48 -9.22 -0.16
N ILE A 16 -12.19 -9.44 0.14
CA ILE A 16 -11.20 -8.42 0.43
C ILE A 16 -10.09 -8.51 -0.61
N LEU A 17 -9.85 -7.44 -1.34
CA LEU A 17 -8.74 -7.31 -2.27
C LEU A 17 -7.57 -6.58 -1.59
N PHE A 18 -6.43 -7.25 -1.49
CA PHE A 18 -5.22 -6.73 -0.86
C PHE A 18 -4.19 -6.26 -1.88
N VAL A 19 -3.62 -5.08 -1.69
CA VAL A 19 -2.57 -4.50 -2.54
C VAL A 19 -1.33 -4.25 -1.71
N HIS A 20 -0.27 -5.04 -1.92
CA HIS A 20 0.98 -4.92 -1.17
C HIS A 20 1.85 -3.76 -1.66
N GLY A 21 2.76 -3.31 -0.80
CA GLY A 21 3.72 -2.24 -1.09
C GLY A 21 4.95 -2.71 -1.87
N ASP A 22 6.07 -2.02 -1.61
CA ASP A 22 7.37 -2.26 -2.24
C ASP A 22 8.16 -3.34 -1.52
N ILE A 23 9.24 -3.80 -2.12
CA ILE A 23 10.31 -4.64 -1.55
C ILE A 23 9.85 -6.05 -1.21
N VAL A 24 8.75 -6.19 -0.46
CA VAL A 24 8.24 -7.50 -0.04
C VAL A 24 6.94 -7.85 -0.76
N GLY A 25 6.88 -9.09 -1.23
CA GLY A 25 5.69 -9.62 -1.89
C GLY A 25 4.50 -9.83 -0.94
N PRO A 26 3.34 -10.22 -1.48
CA PRO A 26 2.10 -10.31 -0.73
C PRO A 26 2.14 -11.37 0.38
N SER A 27 2.91 -12.46 0.20
CA SER A 27 3.04 -13.55 1.17
C SER A 27 3.63 -13.09 2.51
N LEU A 28 4.53 -12.11 2.50
CA LEU A 28 5.10 -11.53 3.72
C LEU A 28 4.26 -10.35 4.22
N THR A 29 3.81 -9.47 3.32
CA THR A 29 3.02 -8.30 3.69
C THR A 29 1.74 -8.70 4.41
N TRP A 30 1.00 -9.68 3.86
CA TRP A 30 -0.34 -10.06 4.33
C TRP A 30 -0.37 -11.35 5.15
N ARG A 31 0.80 -11.86 5.58
CA ARG A 31 0.88 -13.11 6.34
C ARG A 31 -0.02 -13.15 7.56
N LYS A 32 -0.13 -12.04 8.29
CA LYS A 32 -0.95 -11.94 9.50
C LYS A 32 -2.45 -11.82 9.20
N GLN A 33 -2.81 -11.39 7.99
CA GLN A 33 -4.18 -11.24 7.55
C GLN A 33 -4.80 -12.57 7.08
N HIS A 34 -4.01 -13.64 6.94
CA HIS A 34 -4.54 -14.98 6.61
C HIS A 34 -5.57 -15.48 7.65
N GLU A 35 -5.51 -15.03 8.89
CA GLU A 35 -6.49 -15.33 9.94
C GLU A 35 -7.91 -14.84 9.57
N LEU A 36 -8.02 -13.80 8.73
CA LEU A 36 -9.30 -13.28 8.25
C LEU A 36 -10.04 -14.25 7.32
N ALA A 37 -9.34 -15.26 6.77
CA ALA A 37 -9.91 -16.24 5.85
C ALA A 37 -11.02 -17.12 6.46
N GLU A 38 -11.15 -17.12 7.78
CA GLU A 38 -12.26 -17.80 8.47
C GLU A 38 -13.63 -17.16 8.17
N ARG A 39 -13.65 -15.86 7.84
CA ARG A 39 -14.88 -15.08 7.64
C ARG A 39 -14.92 -14.32 6.31
N TRP A 40 -13.78 -14.19 5.64
CA TRP A 40 -13.63 -13.38 4.44
C TRP A 40 -12.96 -14.16 3.30
N THR A 41 -13.31 -13.83 2.07
CA THR A 41 -12.56 -14.30 0.90
C THR A 41 -11.41 -13.34 0.64
N LEU A 42 -10.19 -13.78 0.91
CA LEU A 42 -8.98 -12.96 0.68
C LEU A 42 -8.54 -13.13 -0.77
N ILE A 43 -8.48 -12.03 -1.50
CA ILE A 43 -7.94 -11.93 -2.86
C ILE A 43 -6.58 -11.23 -2.73
N ILE A 44 -5.51 -12.00 -2.94
CA ILE A 44 -4.14 -11.56 -2.66
C ILE A 44 -3.32 -11.64 -3.95
N PRO A 45 -3.35 -10.62 -4.81
CA PRO A 45 -2.53 -10.55 -6.01
C PRO A 45 -1.08 -10.24 -5.68
N SER A 46 -0.16 -10.79 -6.48
CA SER A 46 1.22 -10.29 -6.55
C SER A 46 1.27 -9.15 -7.57
N ARG A 47 1.84 -8.01 -7.21
CA ARG A 47 2.14 -6.92 -8.14
C ARG A 47 3.07 -7.40 -9.26
N PRO A 48 3.13 -6.72 -10.41
CA PRO A 48 4.02 -7.09 -11.50
C PRO A 48 5.48 -7.26 -11.04
N GLY A 49 6.10 -8.36 -11.44
CA GLY A 49 7.47 -8.71 -11.05
C GLY A 49 7.59 -9.41 -9.69
N PHE A 50 6.54 -9.47 -8.87
CA PHE A 50 6.53 -10.23 -7.62
C PHE A 50 5.89 -11.61 -7.81
N GLY A 51 6.41 -12.60 -7.08
CA GLY A 51 5.91 -13.98 -7.16
C GLY A 51 5.88 -14.51 -8.60
N ALA A 52 4.72 -15.01 -9.04
CA ALA A 52 4.52 -15.51 -10.41
C ALA A 52 3.89 -14.47 -11.37
N SER A 53 3.72 -13.21 -10.94
CA SER A 53 3.21 -12.15 -11.81
C SER A 53 4.26 -11.72 -12.83
N PRO A 54 3.89 -11.62 -14.13
CA PRO A 54 4.81 -11.15 -15.16
C PRO A 54 5.35 -9.76 -14.84
N PRO A 55 6.66 -9.49 -15.04
CA PRO A 55 7.21 -8.17 -14.78
C PRO A 55 6.74 -7.14 -15.82
N LEU A 56 6.66 -5.88 -15.41
CA LEU A 56 6.63 -4.72 -16.28
C LEU A 56 8.07 -4.29 -16.60
N GLU A 57 8.24 -3.45 -17.61
CA GLU A 57 9.52 -2.78 -17.85
C GLU A 57 9.89 -1.89 -16.65
N ARG A 58 8.87 -1.19 -16.11
CA ARG A 58 8.94 -0.37 -14.91
C ARG A 58 7.62 -0.50 -14.15
N ASN A 59 7.67 -0.73 -12.87
CA ASN A 59 6.48 -0.67 -12.04
C ASN A 59 6.00 0.79 -11.94
N ASP A 60 4.70 1.00 -12.15
CA ASP A 60 4.09 2.31 -12.17
C ASP A 60 2.65 2.20 -11.66
N PHE A 61 2.31 2.95 -10.64
CA PHE A 61 1.00 2.95 -10.01
C PHE A 61 -0.14 3.27 -10.99
N GLN A 62 0.09 4.10 -12.01
CA GLN A 62 -0.89 4.41 -13.05
C GLN A 62 -1.17 3.22 -13.98
N VAL A 63 -0.14 2.40 -14.24
CA VAL A 63 -0.25 1.20 -15.08
C VAL A 63 -0.82 0.04 -14.28
N GLU A 64 -0.50 -0.04 -12.99
CA GLU A 64 -0.93 -1.12 -12.10
C GLU A 64 -2.37 -0.94 -11.62
N ALA A 65 -2.83 0.28 -11.33
CA ALA A 65 -4.16 0.54 -10.77
C ALA A 65 -5.31 -0.08 -11.57
N PRO A 66 -5.38 0.02 -12.91
CA PRO A 66 -6.43 -0.66 -13.70
C PRO A 66 -6.43 -2.19 -13.53
N MET A 67 -5.25 -2.82 -13.32
CA MET A 67 -5.16 -4.26 -13.11
C MET A 67 -5.82 -4.67 -11.79
N PHE A 68 -5.69 -3.84 -10.75
CA PHE A 68 -6.32 -4.06 -9.45
C PHE A 68 -7.79 -3.66 -9.46
N ALA A 69 -8.17 -2.63 -10.20
CA ALA A 69 -9.56 -2.25 -10.41
C ALA A 69 -10.38 -3.39 -11.05
N GLU A 70 -9.80 -4.10 -12.02
CA GLU A 70 -10.44 -5.28 -12.62
C GLU A 70 -10.67 -6.41 -11.58
N LEU A 71 -9.77 -6.58 -10.60
CA LEU A 71 -9.87 -7.62 -9.57
C LEU A 71 -10.94 -7.35 -8.51
N LEU A 72 -11.49 -6.13 -8.42
CA LEU A 72 -12.64 -5.81 -7.58
C LEU A 72 -13.89 -6.62 -7.97
N GLY A 73 -13.99 -7.04 -9.24
CA GLY A 73 -15.11 -7.84 -9.75
C GLY A 73 -16.45 -7.12 -9.59
N GLU A 74 -17.40 -7.78 -8.94
CA GLU A 74 -18.74 -7.23 -8.63
C GLU A 74 -18.79 -6.43 -7.32
N GLY A 75 -17.67 -6.35 -6.59
CA GLY A 75 -17.54 -5.55 -5.38
C GLY A 75 -16.69 -6.23 -4.31
N ALA A 76 -15.69 -5.49 -3.78
CA ALA A 76 -14.80 -5.95 -2.73
C ALA A 76 -14.43 -4.82 -1.75
N HIS A 77 -14.05 -5.19 -0.52
CA HIS A 77 -13.28 -4.30 0.34
C HIS A 77 -11.87 -4.19 -0.22
N LEU A 78 -11.38 -2.97 -0.42
CA LEU A 78 -10.06 -2.72 -0.98
C LEU A 78 -9.09 -2.29 0.12
N VAL A 79 -7.98 -3.00 0.26
CA VAL A 79 -6.99 -2.77 1.32
C VAL A 79 -5.61 -2.58 0.70
N GLY A 80 -5.02 -1.39 0.86
CA GLY A 80 -3.70 -1.07 0.34
C GLY A 80 -2.70 -0.71 1.44
N HIS A 81 -1.42 -1.06 1.22
CA HIS A 81 -0.31 -0.71 2.11
C HIS A 81 0.80 -0.02 1.32
N SER A 82 1.32 1.11 1.84
CA SER A 82 2.48 1.82 1.26
C SER A 82 2.26 2.21 -0.20
N TYR A 83 3.09 1.78 -1.13
CA TYR A 83 2.88 1.95 -2.58
C TYR A 83 1.57 1.29 -3.05
N GLY A 84 1.23 0.13 -2.49
CA GLY A 84 -0.05 -0.53 -2.77
C GLY A 84 -1.26 0.29 -2.34
N ALA A 85 -1.11 1.18 -1.35
CA ALA A 85 -2.17 2.13 -0.98
C ALA A 85 -2.35 3.22 -2.05
N VAL A 86 -1.28 3.64 -2.73
CA VAL A 86 -1.37 4.55 -3.88
C VAL A 86 -2.15 3.90 -5.02
N ILE A 87 -1.80 2.64 -5.34
CA ILE A 87 -2.52 1.85 -6.35
C ILE A 87 -3.99 1.70 -5.98
N ALA A 88 -4.29 1.38 -4.71
CA ALA A 88 -5.65 1.19 -4.22
C ALA A 88 -6.49 2.48 -4.32
N LEU A 89 -5.92 3.65 -3.97
CA LEU A 89 -6.60 4.94 -4.11
C LEU A 89 -6.98 5.23 -5.57
N ILE A 90 -6.06 4.99 -6.51
CA ILE A 90 -6.32 5.21 -7.93
C ILE A 90 -7.35 4.19 -8.46
N ALA A 91 -7.19 2.91 -8.14
CA ALA A 91 -8.12 1.85 -8.53
C ALA A 91 -9.55 2.07 -7.99
N ALA A 92 -9.67 2.58 -6.75
CA ALA A 92 -10.95 2.92 -6.17
C ALA A 92 -11.65 4.07 -6.91
N ALA A 93 -10.89 5.06 -7.37
CA ALA A 93 -11.44 6.15 -8.18
C ALA A 93 -11.85 5.72 -9.60
N GLU A 94 -11.20 4.69 -10.17
CA GLU A 94 -11.56 4.12 -11.48
C GLU A 94 -12.83 3.27 -11.43
N ARG A 95 -13.07 2.58 -10.33
CA ARG A 95 -14.20 1.66 -10.14
C ARG A 95 -14.92 1.88 -8.80
N PRO A 96 -15.41 3.11 -8.52
CA PRO A 96 -16.02 3.42 -7.22
C PRO A 96 -17.26 2.55 -6.92
N ASP A 97 -18.00 2.14 -7.93
CA ASP A 97 -19.16 1.25 -7.84
C ASP A 97 -18.81 -0.18 -7.40
N ALA A 98 -17.55 -0.60 -7.52
CA ALA A 98 -17.08 -1.91 -7.13
C ALA A 98 -16.29 -1.90 -5.79
N VAL A 99 -16.23 -0.77 -5.10
CA VAL A 99 -15.56 -0.64 -3.79
C VAL A 99 -16.61 -0.64 -2.67
N ARG A 100 -16.60 -1.66 -1.81
CA ARG A 100 -17.47 -1.70 -0.61
C ARG A 100 -16.93 -0.82 0.52
N SER A 101 -15.62 -0.82 0.70
CA SER A 101 -14.88 0.10 1.57
C SER A 101 -13.43 0.18 1.11
N LEU A 102 -12.77 1.28 1.44
CA LEU A 102 -11.35 1.47 1.16
C LEU A 102 -10.57 1.63 2.46
N THR A 103 -9.54 0.81 2.66
CA THR A 103 -8.57 0.97 3.76
C THR A 103 -7.19 1.20 3.18
N VAL A 104 -6.53 2.29 3.59
CA VAL A 104 -5.15 2.59 3.23
C VAL A 104 -4.27 2.70 4.47
N SER A 105 -3.15 2.00 4.45
CA SER A 105 -2.19 1.96 5.56
C SER A 105 -0.86 2.52 5.11
N GLU A 106 -0.37 3.55 5.82
CA GLU A 106 0.93 4.18 5.51
C GLU A 106 1.09 4.55 4.02
N PRO A 107 0.11 5.24 3.41
CA PRO A 107 0.11 5.50 1.97
C PRO A 107 1.30 6.35 1.53
N GLY A 108 1.99 5.93 0.44
CA GLY A 108 3.18 6.58 -0.08
C GLY A 108 2.91 7.85 -0.91
N CYS A 109 1.67 8.30 -1.02
CA CYS A 109 1.27 9.49 -1.81
C CYS A 109 1.66 10.81 -1.12
N LEU A 110 2.96 11.06 -0.95
CA LEU A 110 3.48 12.19 -0.18
C LEU A 110 2.96 13.55 -0.65
N ARG A 111 2.66 13.71 -1.95
CA ARG A 111 2.16 14.99 -2.51
C ARG A 111 0.86 15.50 -1.88
N VAL A 112 0.04 14.64 -1.30
CA VAL A 112 -1.21 15.08 -0.65
C VAL A 112 -0.97 15.96 0.59
N ALA A 113 0.25 15.94 1.12
CA ALA A 113 0.69 16.76 2.26
C ALA A 113 1.94 17.60 1.92
N GLU A 114 2.20 17.86 0.61
CA GLU A 114 3.30 18.72 0.15
C GLU A 114 3.18 20.12 0.77
N GLY A 115 4.31 20.72 1.12
CA GLY A 115 4.37 21.94 1.91
C GLY A 115 4.49 21.72 3.43
N THR A 116 4.34 20.47 3.89
CA THR A 116 4.65 20.09 5.28
C THR A 116 6.15 19.80 5.39
N PRO A 117 6.91 20.43 6.32
CA PRO A 117 8.37 20.30 6.35
C PRO A 117 8.89 18.86 6.36
N ALA A 118 8.27 17.97 7.14
CA ALA A 118 8.68 16.56 7.19
C ALA A 118 8.43 15.81 5.87
N VAL A 119 7.36 16.15 5.15
CA VAL A 119 7.03 15.56 3.84
C VAL A 119 7.99 16.08 2.77
N ASP A 120 8.24 17.37 2.74
CA ASP A 120 9.14 17.99 1.78
C ASP A 120 10.58 17.48 1.94
N GLU A 121 11.04 17.29 3.19
CA GLU A 121 12.32 16.66 3.49
C GLU A 121 12.36 15.20 3.00
N MET A 122 11.32 14.41 3.25
CA MET A 122 11.23 13.03 2.80
C MET A 122 11.26 12.92 1.27
N ILE A 123 10.53 13.80 0.56
CA ILE A 123 10.54 13.86 -0.91
C ILE A 123 11.94 14.25 -1.41
N ALA A 124 12.58 15.25 -0.81
CA ALA A 124 13.91 15.68 -1.22
C ALA A 124 14.97 14.57 -1.06
N ASN A 125 14.96 13.89 0.09
CA ASN A 125 15.85 12.75 0.36
C ASN A 125 15.56 11.56 -0.60
N GLY A 126 14.28 11.28 -0.87
CA GLY A 126 13.86 10.28 -1.83
C GLY A 126 14.38 10.58 -3.25
N LYS A 127 14.22 11.81 -3.74
CA LYS A 127 14.73 12.22 -5.04
C LYS A 127 16.23 11.98 -5.16
N LEU A 128 17.03 12.43 -4.19
CA LEU A 128 18.48 12.21 -4.16
C LEU A 128 18.86 10.72 -4.20
N LEU A 129 18.12 9.88 -3.46
CA LEU A 129 18.35 8.44 -3.42
C LEU A 129 18.04 7.79 -4.77
N PHE A 130 16.89 8.10 -5.37
CA PHE A 130 16.45 7.49 -6.63
C PHE A 130 17.25 7.98 -7.85
N GLU A 131 17.69 9.23 -7.88
CA GLU A 131 18.59 9.76 -8.91
C GLU A 131 19.91 8.96 -8.99
N ASN A 132 20.37 8.42 -7.87
CA ASN A 132 21.59 7.65 -7.74
C ASN A 132 21.37 6.15 -7.64
N ALA A 133 20.13 5.66 -7.79
CA ALA A 133 19.75 4.28 -7.52
C ALA A 133 20.59 3.24 -8.28
N SER A 134 20.92 3.51 -9.55
CA SER A 134 21.71 2.59 -10.38
C SER A 134 23.16 2.41 -9.91
N SER A 135 23.73 3.37 -9.20
CA SER A 135 25.10 3.36 -8.71
C SER A 135 25.24 2.86 -7.26
N ILE A 136 24.13 2.72 -6.53
CA ILE A 136 24.13 2.30 -5.13
C ILE A 136 23.85 0.79 -5.05
N PRO A 137 24.69 -0.02 -4.35
CA PRO A 137 24.37 -1.42 -4.09
C PRO A 137 23.01 -1.61 -3.41
N SER A 138 22.32 -2.71 -3.67
CA SER A 138 20.93 -2.92 -3.22
C SER A 138 20.76 -2.93 -1.69
N GLU A 139 21.72 -3.50 -0.96
CA GLU A 139 21.73 -3.48 0.50
C GLU A 139 21.84 -2.07 1.04
N GLU A 140 22.73 -1.26 0.45
CA GLU A 140 22.93 0.14 0.83
C GLU A 140 21.71 0.99 0.45
N PHE A 141 21.16 0.77 -0.74
CA PHE A 141 19.94 1.44 -1.18
C PHE A 141 18.78 1.17 -0.20
N LEU A 142 18.58 -0.09 0.19
CA LEU A 142 17.54 -0.47 1.16
C LEU A 142 17.77 0.20 2.52
N ARG A 143 19.02 0.26 2.98
CA ARG A 143 19.38 0.89 4.25
C ARG A 143 19.04 2.39 4.25
N LEU A 144 19.38 3.09 3.18
CA LEU A 144 19.07 4.51 2.99
C LEU A 144 17.57 4.76 2.85
N PHE A 145 16.89 3.94 2.05
CA PHE A 145 15.44 4.02 1.86
C PHE A 145 14.67 3.83 3.17
N ARG A 146 15.03 2.81 3.94
CA ARG A 146 14.40 2.55 5.26
C ARG A 146 14.72 3.62 6.30
N GLY A 147 15.90 4.18 6.27
CA GLY A 147 16.29 5.28 7.15
C GLY A 147 15.44 6.52 6.92
N GLY A 148 15.13 6.83 5.67
CA GLY A 148 14.22 7.92 5.29
C GLY A 148 12.76 7.63 5.63
N ALA A 149 12.33 6.37 5.61
CA ALA A 149 10.98 5.95 5.94
C ALA A 149 10.75 5.70 7.46
N GLY A 150 11.74 5.91 8.31
CA GLY A 150 11.60 5.74 9.76
C GLY A 150 11.38 4.29 10.20
N SER A 151 11.97 3.31 9.49
CA SER A 151 11.80 1.90 9.81
C SER A 151 12.48 1.50 11.12
N ALA A 152 11.73 0.89 12.03
CA ALA A 152 12.22 0.39 13.32
C ALA A 152 13.12 -0.87 13.20
N PHE A 153 13.22 -1.47 12.00
CA PHE A 153 13.98 -2.70 11.78
C PHE A 153 15.27 -2.42 11.03
N GLY A 154 16.40 -2.89 11.59
CA GLY A 154 17.69 -2.87 10.92
C GLY A 154 17.67 -3.65 9.59
N THR A 155 18.55 -3.27 8.67
CA THR A 155 18.80 -4.04 7.45
C THR A 155 19.77 -5.17 7.80
N PRO A 156 19.47 -6.45 7.47
CA PRO A 156 20.43 -7.54 7.62
C PRO A 156 21.71 -7.28 6.81
N ASP A 157 22.86 -7.77 7.29
CA ASP A 157 24.14 -7.66 6.55
C ASP A 157 24.10 -8.38 5.20
N GLN A 158 23.29 -9.44 5.10
CA GLN A 158 22.97 -10.12 3.84
C GLN A 158 21.45 -10.19 3.67
N LEU A 159 20.96 -9.69 2.54
CA LEU A 159 19.54 -9.75 2.21
C LEU A 159 19.20 -11.11 1.60
N PRO A 160 18.06 -11.72 2.02
CA PRO A 160 17.47 -12.83 1.28
C PRO A 160 17.25 -12.47 -0.20
N GLU A 161 17.36 -13.45 -1.09
CA GLU A 161 17.22 -13.27 -2.55
C GLU A 161 15.89 -12.57 -2.91
N GLU A 162 14.78 -12.94 -2.23
CA GLU A 162 13.48 -12.32 -2.44
C GLU A 162 13.48 -10.81 -2.11
N LEU A 163 14.18 -10.42 -1.04
CA LEU A 163 14.33 -9.00 -0.68
C LEU A 163 15.22 -8.25 -1.66
N LEU A 164 16.33 -8.85 -2.09
CA LEU A 164 17.19 -8.27 -3.11
C LEU A 164 16.41 -8.01 -4.40
N HIS A 165 15.63 -8.99 -4.85
CA HIS A 165 14.77 -8.85 -6.01
C HIS A 165 13.78 -7.69 -5.86
N GLY A 166 13.11 -7.59 -4.71
CA GLY A 166 12.18 -6.49 -4.42
C GLY A 166 12.86 -5.12 -4.40
N VAL A 167 14.08 -5.03 -3.89
CA VAL A 167 14.88 -3.79 -3.93
C VAL A 167 15.24 -3.41 -5.37
N GLU A 168 15.60 -4.38 -6.22
CA GLU A 168 15.87 -4.12 -7.63
C GLU A 168 14.63 -3.67 -8.41
N LEU A 169 13.43 -4.12 -8.02
CA LEU A 169 12.18 -3.58 -8.55
C LEU A 169 11.96 -2.15 -8.09
N LEU A 170 12.11 -1.87 -6.79
CA LEU A 170 11.97 -0.55 -6.19
C LEU A 170 12.91 0.49 -6.83
N LYS A 171 14.17 0.16 -7.06
CA LYS A 171 15.16 1.06 -7.69
C LYS A 171 14.74 1.56 -9.08
N ARG A 172 13.84 0.86 -9.75
CA ARG A 172 13.34 1.18 -11.10
C ARG A 172 11.87 1.60 -11.10
N GLU A 173 11.20 1.51 -9.97
CA GLU A 173 9.79 1.84 -9.83
C GLU A 173 9.57 3.36 -10.00
N ARG A 174 8.39 3.75 -10.50
CA ARG A 174 7.98 5.15 -10.48
C ARG A 174 7.77 5.58 -9.04
N PRO A 175 8.47 6.62 -8.54
CA PRO A 175 8.37 7.01 -7.15
C PRO A 175 6.96 7.39 -6.73
N SER A 176 6.53 6.94 -5.55
CA SER A 176 5.16 7.15 -5.05
C SER A 176 4.81 8.63 -4.79
N TRP A 177 5.81 9.48 -4.54
CA TRP A 177 5.59 10.93 -4.42
C TRP A 177 5.24 11.63 -5.74
N GLU A 178 5.33 10.96 -6.89
CA GLU A 178 4.83 11.49 -8.15
C GLU A 178 3.33 11.27 -8.34
N ALA A 179 2.70 10.51 -7.44
CA ALA A 179 1.29 10.16 -7.57
C ALA A 179 0.39 11.38 -7.33
N GLU A 180 -0.49 11.62 -8.28
CA GLU A 180 -1.61 12.57 -8.17
C GLU A 180 -2.86 11.77 -7.82
N ILE A 181 -3.27 11.85 -6.56
CA ILE A 181 -4.45 11.13 -6.08
C ILE A 181 -5.71 11.88 -6.49
N PRO A 182 -6.69 11.20 -7.12
CA PRO A 182 -7.94 11.83 -7.57
C PRO A 182 -8.89 12.08 -6.40
N LEU A 183 -8.51 12.97 -5.47
CA LEU A 183 -9.20 13.22 -4.20
C LEU A 183 -10.66 13.64 -4.40
N GLU A 184 -10.96 14.44 -5.42
CA GLU A 184 -12.34 14.89 -5.69
C GLU A 184 -13.25 13.73 -6.07
N LEU A 185 -12.77 12.77 -6.87
CA LEU A 185 -13.51 11.58 -7.24
C LEU A 185 -13.74 10.65 -6.04
N LEU A 186 -12.70 10.48 -5.22
CA LEU A 186 -12.77 9.66 -4.01
C LEU A 186 -13.69 10.26 -2.94
N ALA A 187 -13.65 11.59 -2.77
CA ALA A 187 -14.51 12.28 -1.82
C ALA A 187 -16.00 12.30 -2.24
N ALA A 188 -16.27 12.17 -3.54
CA ALA A 188 -17.63 12.08 -4.08
C ALA A 188 -18.19 10.64 -4.10
N ALA A 189 -17.38 9.63 -3.75
CA ALA A 189 -17.79 8.24 -3.76
C ALA A 189 -18.56 7.87 -2.49
N ASP A 190 -19.49 6.91 -2.61
CA ASP A 190 -20.39 6.51 -1.52
C ASP A 190 -19.77 5.48 -0.53
N PHE A 191 -18.56 4.95 -0.84
CA PHE A 191 -17.93 3.98 0.05
C PHE A 191 -17.17 4.64 1.21
N PRO A 192 -17.17 4.02 2.40
CA PRO A 192 -16.40 4.53 3.54
C PRO A 192 -14.90 4.30 3.36
N VAL A 193 -14.11 5.23 3.93
CA VAL A 193 -12.63 5.19 3.87
C VAL A 193 -12.03 5.13 5.28
N LEU A 194 -11.03 4.26 5.46
CA LEU A 194 -10.21 4.17 6.67
C LEU A 194 -8.75 4.44 6.32
N VAL A 195 -8.14 5.40 7.03
CA VAL A 195 -6.73 5.76 6.89
C VAL A 195 -5.97 5.37 8.15
N LEU A 196 -4.96 4.49 8.00
CA LEU A 196 -4.17 3.93 9.08
C LEU A 196 -2.72 4.37 9.02
N SER A 197 -2.13 4.66 10.19
CA SER A 197 -0.68 4.85 10.33
C SER A 197 -0.11 4.06 11.50
N GLY A 198 1.22 3.96 11.55
CA GLY A 198 1.97 3.31 12.63
C GLY A 198 2.42 4.27 13.73
N GLY A 199 2.17 5.57 13.61
CA GLY A 199 2.58 6.57 14.59
C GLY A 199 4.10 6.74 14.71
N HIS A 200 4.85 6.49 13.62
CA HIS A 200 6.31 6.36 13.68
C HIS A 200 7.10 7.47 12.99
N ALA A 201 6.51 8.15 12.01
CA ALA A 201 7.18 9.16 11.20
C ALA A 201 6.26 10.36 10.91
N PRO A 202 6.69 11.59 11.22
CA PRO A 202 5.87 12.79 11.03
C PRO A 202 5.35 12.97 9.59
N ALA A 203 6.13 12.57 8.58
CA ALA A 203 5.72 12.66 7.19
C ALA A 203 4.52 11.75 6.88
N PHE A 204 4.53 10.49 7.33
CA PHE A 204 3.40 9.57 7.12
C PHE A 204 2.18 9.98 7.92
N GLU A 205 2.36 10.53 9.13
CA GLU A 205 1.23 11.08 9.91
C GLU A 205 0.57 12.25 9.15
N ALA A 206 1.37 13.18 8.61
CA ALA A 206 0.86 14.31 7.85
C ALA A 206 0.10 13.86 6.57
N VAL A 207 0.62 12.85 5.86
CA VAL A 207 -0.05 12.27 4.70
C VAL A 207 -1.38 11.63 5.10
N CYS A 208 -1.38 10.82 6.16
CA CYS A 208 -2.59 10.17 6.65
C CYS A 208 -3.63 11.18 7.13
N ASP A 209 -3.22 12.24 7.83
CA ASP A 209 -4.12 13.29 8.31
C ASP A 209 -4.71 14.10 7.13
N SER A 210 -3.89 14.43 6.13
CA SER A 210 -4.33 15.13 4.92
C SER A 210 -5.33 14.30 4.12
N LEU A 211 -5.07 13.00 3.93
CA LEU A 211 -6.01 12.09 3.26
C LEU A 211 -7.32 11.95 4.05
N ALA A 212 -7.22 11.76 5.37
CA ALA A 212 -8.40 11.61 6.20
C ALA A 212 -9.28 12.86 6.16
N GLY A 213 -8.68 14.05 6.20
CA GLY A 213 -9.40 15.32 6.04
C GLY A 213 -10.04 15.49 4.68
N ALA A 214 -9.30 15.22 3.60
CA ALA A 214 -9.79 15.40 2.23
C ALA A 214 -10.93 14.42 1.87
N LEU A 215 -10.91 13.19 2.42
CA LEU A 215 -11.87 12.13 2.11
C LEU A 215 -12.96 11.97 3.18
N SER A 216 -12.99 12.82 4.21
CA SER A 216 -13.86 12.63 5.38
C SER A 216 -13.72 11.20 5.97
N ALA A 217 -12.52 10.66 5.93
CA ALA A 217 -12.23 9.28 6.27
C ALA A 217 -12.08 9.08 7.78
N GLU A 218 -12.35 7.85 8.23
CA GLU A 218 -11.98 7.44 9.58
C GLU A 218 -10.46 7.33 9.70
N ARG A 219 -9.88 7.91 10.76
CA ARG A 219 -8.42 7.95 11.02
C ARG A 219 -8.09 7.11 12.24
N ALA A 220 -7.09 6.22 12.13
CA ALA A 220 -6.60 5.47 13.28
C ALA A 220 -5.08 5.27 13.23
N VAL A 221 -4.47 5.11 14.40
CA VAL A 221 -3.05 4.83 14.59
C VAL A 221 -2.90 3.46 15.26
N ILE A 222 -2.09 2.58 14.67
CA ILE A 222 -1.79 1.26 15.22
C ILE A 222 -0.27 1.18 15.44
N PRO A 223 0.22 1.46 16.65
CA PRO A 223 1.65 1.51 16.92
C PRO A 223 2.28 0.13 17.02
N GLY A 224 3.62 0.09 17.02
CA GLY A 224 4.40 -1.11 17.33
C GLY A 224 5.18 -1.72 16.17
N ARG A 225 4.82 -1.42 14.92
CA ARG A 225 5.53 -1.92 13.73
C ARG A 225 5.95 -0.83 12.74
N GLY A 226 5.83 0.43 13.13
CA GLY A 226 6.17 1.56 12.27
C GLY A 226 5.46 1.48 10.93
N HIS A 227 6.20 1.66 9.83
CA HIS A 227 5.64 1.60 8.49
C HIS A 227 4.93 0.27 8.14
N THR A 228 5.31 -0.85 8.76
CA THR A 228 4.72 -2.17 8.47
C THR A 228 3.49 -2.47 9.34
N VAL A 229 2.52 -1.56 9.38
CA VAL A 229 1.31 -1.65 10.21
C VAL A 229 0.57 -2.98 10.09
N PRO A 230 0.40 -3.59 8.90
CA PRO A 230 -0.24 -4.91 8.77
C PRO A 230 0.44 -6.02 9.56
N SER A 231 1.75 -5.88 9.83
CA SER A 231 2.53 -6.86 10.60
C SER A 231 2.24 -6.83 12.11
N THR A 232 1.40 -5.91 12.61
CA THR A 232 0.92 -5.93 13.99
C THR A 232 0.01 -7.13 14.26
N GLY A 233 -0.62 -7.69 13.21
CA GLY A 233 -1.50 -8.85 13.32
C GLY A 233 -2.86 -8.49 13.92
N GLU A 234 -3.19 -9.07 15.08
CA GLU A 234 -4.51 -8.92 15.72
C GLU A 234 -5.00 -7.46 15.83
N PRO A 235 -4.23 -6.46 16.30
CA PRO A 235 -4.72 -5.09 16.38
C PRO A 235 -5.12 -4.50 15.02
N TYR A 236 -4.39 -4.86 13.95
CA TYR A 236 -4.72 -4.45 12.59
C TYR A 236 -5.96 -5.19 12.08
N ASN A 237 -6.01 -6.51 12.26
CA ASN A 237 -7.10 -7.37 11.81
C ASN A 237 -8.43 -6.96 12.46
N GLU A 238 -8.47 -6.78 13.79
CA GLU A 238 -9.67 -6.33 14.51
C GLU A 238 -10.16 -4.96 14.02
N ARG A 239 -9.23 -4.03 13.78
CA ARG A 239 -9.58 -2.70 13.31
C ARG A 239 -10.17 -2.74 11.90
N LEU A 240 -9.54 -3.52 11.02
CA LEU A 240 -9.98 -3.73 9.64
C LEU A 240 -11.36 -4.40 9.60
N GLU A 241 -11.56 -5.49 10.32
CA GLU A 241 -12.83 -6.22 10.35
C GLU A 241 -13.98 -5.36 10.89
N ARG A 242 -13.74 -4.62 11.97
CA ARG A 242 -14.75 -3.72 12.52
C ARG A 242 -15.20 -2.68 11.50
N PHE A 243 -14.26 -2.13 10.74
CA PHE A 243 -14.55 -1.15 9.70
C PHE A 243 -15.34 -1.75 8.54
N MET A 244 -14.87 -2.89 8.01
CA MET A 244 -15.52 -3.58 6.89
C MET A 244 -16.93 -4.08 7.25
N ALA A 245 -17.12 -4.60 8.47
CA ALA A 245 -18.42 -5.07 8.92
C ALA A 245 -19.47 -3.96 8.94
N VAL A 246 -19.11 -2.73 9.33
CA VAL A 246 -20.03 -1.59 9.27
C VAL A 246 -20.45 -1.30 7.82
N ALA A 247 -19.49 -1.36 6.87
CA ALA A 247 -19.75 -1.13 5.45
C ALA A 247 -20.65 -2.20 4.80
N GLU A 248 -20.71 -3.44 5.34
CA GLU A 248 -21.60 -4.50 4.83
C GLU A 248 -23.07 -4.30 5.26
N TRP A 249 -23.32 -3.47 6.27
CA TRP A 249 -24.68 -3.21 6.81
C TRP A 249 -25.24 -1.83 6.41
N SER A 250 -24.46 -1.03 5.66
CA SER A 250 -24.83 0.30 5.18
C SER A 250 -25.41 0.26 3.78
#